data_464644933f652444e4db44d05fcfc925
#
_entry.id   464644933f652444e4db44d05fcfc925
#
_cell.length_a   1.000
_cell.length_b   1.000
_cell.length_c   1.000
_cell.angle_alpha   90.00
_cell.angle_beta   90.00
_cell.angle_gamma   90.00
#
_symmetry.space_group_name_H-M   'P 1'
#
loop_
_entity.id
_entity.type
_entity.pdbx_description
1 polymer ?
#
loop_
_entity_poly.entity_id
_entity_poly.type
_entity_poly.pdbx_seq_one_letter_code
_entity_poly.pdbx_strand_id
1 'polypeptide(L)'
;MKIALIGYGKMGHMIEEVALERGHEIVARIEPNPDIVLRTATGSPIGQSPSPAKGREVYSPEEGFESEAFRRADVAIEFTTPLTAKDNILRAWAQGVPVISGSTGWRPEELEIGDWKLEIEGSRVVVKDEAGKVMLVWSSNFSVGVNIFFDVNKFLAEKMRNQPQYTPSITETHHIHKLDKPSGTAKTLAEGIRDIGIPRYRDIEIESIREGEVPGTHEVKWDSEEDTIIITHIAKGRRGFALGAVLAAEQLNVK
;
A
#
# COMPACT_ATOMS: atom_id res chain seq x y z
N MET A 1 -10.18 15.21 -9.11
CA MET A 1 -9.41 15.76 -7.99
C MET A 1 -7.97 16.04 -8.40
N LYS A 2 -7.30 16.88 -7.64
CA LYS A 2 -5.88 17.22 -7.80
C LYS A 2 -5.04 16.37 -6.87
N ILE A 3 -4.11 15.59 -7.42
CA ILE A 3 -3.30 14.63 -6.67
C ILE A 3 -1.83 15.09 -6.70
N ALA A 4 -1.18 15.09 -5.56
CA ALA A 4 0.27 15.16 -5.46
C ALA A 4 0.86 13.75 -5.28
N LEU A 5 2.00 13.47 -5.90
CA LEU A 5 2.72 12.20 -5.75
C LEU A 5 3.98 12.43 -4.94
N ILE A 6 4.15 11.66 -3.86
CA ILE A 6 5.35 11.65 -3.02
C ILE A 6 6.01 10.28 -3.20
N GLY A 7 7.20 10.28 -3.82
CA GLY A 7 7.83 9.10 -4.39
C GLY A 7 7.38 8.88 -5.84
N TYR A 8 8.25 9.25 -6.78
CA TYR A 8 7.96 9.15 -8.21
C TYR A 8 8.80 8.07 -8.91
N GLY A 9 9.02 6.95 -8.20
CA GLY A 9 9.60 5.73 -8.73
C GLY A 9 8.58 4.86 -9.49
N LYS A 10 8.81 3.54 -9.52
CA LYS A 10 7.94 2.57 -10.26
C LYS A 10 6.48 2.64 -9.85
N MET A 11 6.17 2.82 -8.55
CA MET A 11 4.80 2.95 -8.08
C MET A 11 4.21 4.31 -8.41
N GLY A 12 4.96 5.41 -8.23
CA GLY A 12 4.50 6.76 -8.57
C GLY A 12 4.08 6.90 -10.01
N HIS A 13 4.85 6.35 -10.96
CA HIS A 13 4.48 6.31 -12.38
C HIS A 13 3.19 5.54 -12.64
N MET A 14 3.03 4.37 -12.00
CA MET A 14 1.82 3.57 -12.15
C MET A 14 0.59 4.25 -11.55
N ILE A 15 0.76 4.95 -10.42
CA ILE A 15 -0.31 5.72 -9.78
C ILE A 15 -0.72 6.90 -10.67
N GLU A 16 0.26 7.61 -11.27
CA GLU A 16 -0.03 8.68 -12.22
C GLU A 16 -0.86 8.17 -13.41
N GLU A 17 -0.43 7.06 -14.03
CA GLU A 17 -1.15 6.45 -15.15
C GLU A 17 -2.61 6.17 -14.79
N VAL A 18 -2.82 5.47 -13.67
CA VAL A 18 -4.17 5.13 -13.20
C VAL A 18 -4.98 6.38 -12.84
N ALA A 19 -4.37 7.37 -12.19
CA ALA A 19 -5.04 8.59 -11.81
C ALA A 19 -5.51 9.40 -13.04
N LEU A 20 -4.64 9.53 -14.06
CA LEU A 20 -4.97 10.22 -15.31
C LEU A 20 -6.08 9.49 -16.08
N GLU A 21 -6.05 8.16 -16.20
CA GLU A 21 -7.10 7.37 -16.81
C GLU A 21 -8.45 7.55 -16.13
N ARG A 22 -8.44 7.79 -14.80
CA ARG A 22 -9.65 8.05 -14.00
C ARG A 22 -10.08 9.52 -14.01
N GLY A 23 -9.41 10.38 -14.79
CA GLY A 23 -9.75 11.79 -14.96
C GLY A 23 -9.28 12.70 -13.83
N HIS A 24 -8.26 12.29 -13.07
CA HIS A 24 -7.63 13.14 -12.05
C HIS A 24 -6.47 13.95 -12.64
N GLU A 25 -6.11 15.05 -11.99
CA GLU A 25 -4.98 15.90 -12.33
C GLU A 25 -3.80 15.62 -11.38
N ILE A 26 -2.60 15.39 -11.91
CA ILE A 26 -1.38 15.34 -11.10
C ILE A 26 -0.77 16.73 -11.05
N VAL A 27 -0.83 17.35 -9.88
CA VAL A 27 -0.38 18.74 -9.68
C VAL A 27 1.06 18.85 -9.21
N ALA A 28 1.59 17.85 -8.49
CA ALA A 28 2.97 17.83 -8.04
C ALA A 28 3.53 16.41 -8.04
N ARG A 29 4.83 16.28 -8.29
CA ARG A 29 5.61 15.04 -8.19
C ARG A 29 6.86 15.33 -7.39
N ILE A 30 7.04 14.64 -6.27
CA ILE A 30 8.19 14.81 -5.36
C ILE A 30 9.03 13.55 -5.41
N GLU A 31 10.31 13.69 -5.76
CA GLU A 31 11.27 12.59 -5.83
C GLU A 31 12.67 13.08 -5.45
N PRO A 32 13.34 12.48 -4.45
CA PRO A 32 14.66 12.91 -4.00
C PRO A 32 15.76 12.64 -5.03
N ASN A 33 15.53 11.74 -5.97
CA ASN A 33 16.48 11.43 -7.03
C ASN A 33 15.81 11.54 -8.41
N PRO A 34 15.82 12.74 -9.02
CA PRO A 34 15.19 12.97 -10.33
C PRO A 34 15.77 12.09 -11.44
N ASP A 35 16.98 11.56 -11.32
CA ASP A 35 17.57 10.66 -12.31
C ASP A 35 16.88 9.28 -12.34
N ILE A 36 16.19 8.88 -11.27
CA ILE A 36 15.35 7.66 -11.24
C ILE A 36 14.15 7.80 -12.17
N VAL A 37 13.63 9.00 -12.35
CA VAL A 37 12.49 9.31 -13.21
C VAL A 37 12.75 8.98 -14.67
N LEU A 38 14.04 8.97 -15.08
CA LEU A 38 14.47 8.76 -16.48
C LEU A 38 14.62 7.28 -16.87
N ARG A 39 14.36 6.34 -15.94
CA ARG A 39 14.44 4.90 -16.24
C ARG A 39 13.05 4.37 -16.57
N THR A 40 12.92 3.77 -17.77
CA THR A 40 11.69 3.07 -18.17
C THR A 40 11.38 1.89 -17.26
N ALA A 41 10.14 1.41 -17.30
CA ALA A 41 9.71 0.20 -16.60
C ALA A 41 10.56 -1.05 -16.94
N THR A 42 11.34 -1.02 -18.03
CA THR A 42 12.25 -2.08 -18.47
C THR A 42 13.68 -1.92 -17.94
N GLY A 43 13.99 -0.87 -17.18
CA GLY A 43 15.31 -0.64 -16.59
C GLY A 43 16.37 -0.11 -17.56
N SER A 44 16.04 0.13 -18.82
CA SER A 44 16.94 0.72 -19.80
C SER A 44 17.03 2.24 -19.64
N PRO A 45 18.23 2.87 -19.73
CA PRO A 45 18.35 4.32 -19.76
C PRO A 45 17.65 4.86 -21.00
N ILE A 46 16.78 5.84 -20.81
CA ILE A 46 16.23 6.60 -21.95
C ILE A 46 17.37 7.47 -22.47
N GLY A 47 17.81 7.24 -23.70
CA GLY A 47 18.76 8.13 -24.38
C GLY A 47 18.16 9.53 -24.46
N GLN A 48 18.98 10.54 -24.13
CA GLN A 48 18.71 11.99 -24.14
C GLN A 48 17.23 12.37 -24.06
N SER A 49 16.77 12.64 -22.86
CA SER A 49 15.40 13.02 -22.57
C SER A 49 15.02 14.29 -23.38
N PRO A 50 13.90 14.32 -24.08
CA PRO A 50 13.26 15.60 -24.38
C PRO A 50 12.93 16.26 -23.04
N SER A 51 13.17 17.56 -22.92
CA SER A 51 12.74 18.36 -21.77
C SER A 51 11.35 17.91 -21.31
N PRO A 52 11.11 17.76 -19.98
CA PRO A 52 9.82 17.31 -19.50
C PRO A 52 8.72 18.12 -20.19
N ALA A 53 7.74 17.44 -20.76
CA ALA A 53 6.62 18.10 -21.38
C ALA A 53 6.06 19.13 -20.39
N LYS A 54 5.77 20.37 -20.83
CA LYS A 54 5.22 21.43 -19.98
C LYS A 54 4.12 20.86 -19.08
N GLY A 55 4.30 20.93 -17.75
CA GLY A 55 3.37 20.41 -16.75
C GLY A 55 3.77 19.10 -16.06
N ARG A 56 4.96 18.53 -16.32
CA ARG A 56 5.51 17.35 -15.64
C ARG A 56 6.76 17.67 -14.81
N GLU A 57 6.74 18.78 -14.08
CA GLU A 57 7.83 19.11 -13.19
C GLU A 57 7.92 18.10 -12.04
N VAL A 58 9.13 17.60 -11.80
CA VAL A 58 9.48 16.76 -10.65
C VAL A 58 10.33 17.62 -9.72
N TYR A 59 9.87 17.74 -8.49
CA TYR A 59 10.50 18.57 -7.46
C TYR A 59 11.41 17.73 -6.58
N SER A 60 12.46 18.35 -6.04
CA SER A 60 13.14 17.83 -4.85
C SER A 60 12.20 17.89 -3.64
N PRO A 61 12.43 17.11 -2.57
CA PRO A 61 11.61 17.21 -1.35
C PRO A 61 11.64 18.60 -0.73
N GLU A 62 12.77 19.32 -0.81
CA GLU A 62 12.94 20.68 -0.24
C GLU A 62 12.03 21.69 -0.92
N GLU A 63 11.91 21.62 -2.24
CA GLU A 63 11.13 22.55 -3.06
C GLU A 63 9.68 22.11 -3.20
N GLY A 64 9.45 20.79 -3.32
CA GLY A 64 8.18 20.23 -3.69
C GLY A 64 7.07 20.49 -2.68
N PHE A 65 7.32 20.24 -1.40
CA PHE A 65 6.32 20.48 -0.35
C PHE A 65 5.97 21.96 -0.17
N GLU A 66 6.92 22.87 -0.45
CA GLU A 66 6.70 24.31 -0.36
C GLU A 66 6.12 24.93 -1.65
N SER A 67 5.96 24.13 -2.70
CA SER A 67 5.45 24.61 -4.00
C SER A 67 3.97 24.97 -3.92
N GLU A 68 3.57 25.96 -4.70
CA GLU A 68 2.14 26.31 -4.88
C GLU A 68 1.37 25.11 -5.50
N ALA A 69 2.04 24.34 -6.35
CA ALA A 69 1.47 23.14 -6.96
C ALA A 69 1.06 22.10 -5.90
N PHE A 70 1.91 21.84 -4.89
CA PHE A 70 1.60 20.90 -3.82
C PHE A 70 0.44 21.41 -2.94
N ARG A 71 0.45 22.69 -2.55
CA ARG A 71 -0.62 23.29 -1.73
C ARG A 71 -1.99 23.24 -2.39
N ARG A 72 -2.06 23.12 -3.72
CA ARG A 72 -3.30 22.97 -4.49
C ARG A 72 -3.81 21.55 -4.56
N ALA A 73 -3.07 20.58 -4.02
CA ALA A 73 -3.50 19.17 -4.03
C ALA A 73 -4.68 18.95 -3.07
N ASP A 74 -5.67 18.20 -3.50
CA ASP A 74 -6.77 17.72 -2.66
C ASP A 74 -6.28 16.58 -1.76
N VAL A 75 -5.29 15.81 -2.22
CA VAL A 75 -4.68 14.67 -1.52
C VAL A 75 -3.28 14.39 -2.07
N ALA A 76 -2.39 13.89 -1.22
CA ALA A 76 -1.11 13.33 -1.65
C ALA A 76 -1.14 11.81 -1.58
N ILE A 77 -0.50 11.13 -2.54
CA ILE A 77 -0.29 9.67 -2.52
C ILE A 77 1.21 9.42 -2.34
N GLU A 78 1.56 8.75 -1.23
CA GLU A 78 2.92 8.55 -0.76
C GLU A 78 3.32 7.08 -0.92
N PHE A 79 4.37 6.82 -1.72
CA PHE A 79 5.01 5.53 -1.90
C PHE A 79 6.52 5.72 -1.99
N THR A 80 7.18 5.84 -0.83
CA THR A 80 8.62 6.05 -0.70
C THR A 80 9.29 4.90 0.06
N THR A 81 10.00 5.21 1.12
CA THR A 81 10.73 4.24 1.96
C THR A 81 10.30 4.37 3.44
N PRO A 82 10.53 3.32 4.27
CA PRO A 82 10.26 3.41 5.71
C PRO A 82 10.95 4.58 6.40
N LEU A 83 12.13 4.96 5.91
CA LEU A 83 12.95 6.02 6.50
C LEU A 83 12.42 7.42 6.25
N THR A 84 11.69 7.62 5.15
CA THR A 84 11.24 8.94 4.69
C THR A 84 9.73 9.15 4.82
N ALA A 85 8.95 8.06 4.93
CA ALA A 85 7.49 8.13 4.92
C ALA A 85 6.92 9.04 6.02
N LYS A 86 7.43 8.93 7.25
CA LYS A 86 6.97 9.74 8.39
C LYS A 86 7.19 11.24 8.14
N ASP A 87 8.41 11.61 7.74
CA ASP A 87 8.74 13.01 7.44
C ASP A 87 7.89 13.56 6.29
N ASN A 88 7.72 12.78 5.23
CA ASN A 88 6.88 13.14 4.09
C ASN A 88 5.43 13.41 4.51
N ILE A 89 4.86 12.56 5.37
CA ILE A 89 3.49 12.71 5.88
C ILE A 89 3.38 14.00 6.72
N LEU A 90 4.30 14.24 7.65
CA LEU A 90 4.30 15.44 8.48
C LEU A 90 4.44 16.71 7.65
N ARG A 91 5.29 16.71 6.62
CA ARG A 91 5.44 17.83 5.69
C ARG A 91 4.18 18.10 4.89
N ALA A 92 3.50 17.05 4.42
CA ALA A 92 2.22 17.19 3.73
C ALA A 92 1.14 17.77 4.66
N TRP A 93 1.07 17.32 5.90
CA TRP A 93 0.14 17.83 6.91
C TRP A 93 0.41 19.31 7.24
N ALA A 94 1.68 19.72 7.30
CA ALA A 94 2.04 21.13 7.50
C ALA A 94 1.49 22.05 6.39
N GLN A 95 1.22 21.51 5.20
CA GLN A 95 0.57 22.21 4.09
C GLN A 95 -0.97 21.97 4.06
N GLY A 96 -1.54 21.27 5.05
CA GLY A 96 -2.98 20.96 5.13
C GLY A 96 -3.44 19.88 4.14
N VAL A 97 -2.52 19.13 3.52
CA VAL A 97 -2.80 18.11 2.50
C VAL A 97 -2.90 16.74 3.16
N PRO A 98 -4.04 16.04 3.06
CA PRO A 98 -4.19 14.66 3.54
C PRO A 98 -3.37 13.68 2.68
N VAL A 99 -3.01 12.53 3.26
CA VAL A 99 -2.09 11.58 2.65
C VAL A 99 -2.70 10.17 2.57
N ILE A 100 -2.55 9.52 1.43
CA ILE A 100 -2.69 8.07 1.26
C ILE A 100 -1.28 7.49 1.23
N SER A 101 -0.88 6.72 2.24
CA SER A 101 0.47 6.15 2.32
C SER A 101 0.48 4.63 2.21
N GLY A 102 1.23 4.13 1.22
CA GLY A 102 1.49 2.71 1.00
C GLY A 102 2.93 2.29 1.30
N SER A 103 3.72 3.18 1.89
CA SER A 103 5.06 2.84 2.37
C SER A 103 4.97 1.89 3.55
N THR A 104 5.72 0.79 3.51
CA THR A 104 5.75 -0.24 4.54
C THR A 104 7.07 -0.23 5.31
N GLY A 105 7.13 -0.97 6.43
CA GLY A 105 8.33 -1.04 7.28
C GLY A 105 8.37 0.04 8.37
N TRP A 106 7.30 0.77 8.56
CA TRP A 106 7.01 1.68 9.67
C TRP A 106 5.53 1.54 10.05
N ARG A 107 5.08 2.14 11.14
CA ARG A 107 3.67 2.09 11.58
C ARG A 107 3.13 3.47 11.92
N PRO A 108 1.86 3.77 11.61
CA PRO A 108 1.23 5.07 11.92
C PRO A 108 1.21 5.42 13.42
N GLU A 109 1.23 4.42 14.30
CA GLU A 109 1.34 4.61 15.75
C GLU A 109 2.67 5.26 16.19
N GLU A 110 3.65 5.29 15.30
CA GLU A 110 4.92 5.98 15.52
C GLU A 110 4.86 7.50 15.25
N LEU A 111 3.74 8.00 14.69
CA LEU A 111 3.52 9.43 14.49
C LEU A 111 3.11 10.09 15.80
N GLU A 112 3.71 11.22 16.10
CA GLU A 112 3.27 12.07 17.21
C GLU A 112 2.07 12.90 16.74
N ILE A 113 0.85 12.37 16.95
CA ILE A 113 -0.38 12.96 16.43
C ILE A 113 -1.11 13.89 17.40
N GLY A 114 -0.58 14.10 18.62
CA GLY A 114 -1.20 14.95 19.64
C GLY A 114 -2.63 14.54 19.95
N ASP A 115 -3.58 15.47 19.82
CA ASP A 115 -5.02 15.23 20.07
C ASP A 115 -5.77 14.62 18.88
N TRP A 116 -5.09 14.29 17.80
CA TRP A 116 -5.68 13.61 16.65
C TRP A 116 -6.02 12.16 17.00
N LYS A 117 -6.92 11.54 16.25
CA LYS A 117 -7.40 10.18 16.51
C LYS A 117 -6.86 9.21 15.48
N LEU A 118 -6.35 8.07 15.96
CA LEU A 118 -5.98 6.94 15.14
C LEU A 118 -7.06 5.85 15.27
N GLU A 119 -7.59 5.40 14.15
CA GLU A 119 -8.63 4.38 14.05
C GLU A 119 -8.16 3.26 13.11
N ILE A 120 -8.53 2.02 13.43
CA ILE A 120 -8.24 0.85 12.58
C ILE A 120 -9.51 0.47 11.84
N GLU A 121 -9.48 0.57 10.53
CA GLU A 121 -10.60 0.25 9.64
C GLU A 121 -10.22 -0.93 8.73
N GLY A 122 -10.53 -2.16 9.15
CA GLY A 122 -10.13 -3.38 8.45
C GLY A 122 -8.61 -3.53 8.39
N SER A 123 -8.02 -3.45 7.19
CA SER A 123 -6.57 -3.51 6.95
C SER A 123 -5.91 -2.11 6.87
N ARG A 124 -6.67 -1.04 7.14
CA ARG A 124 -6.22 0.35 7.04
C ARG A 124 -6.10 0.97 8.41
N VAL A 125 -5.16 1.89 8.55
CA VAL A 125 -5.07 2.80 9.68
C VAL A 125 -5.46 4.19 9.17
N VAL A 126 -6.41 4.82 9.85
CA VAL A 126 -6.92 6.15 9.52
C VAL A 126 -6.56 7.10 10.65
N VAL A 127 -5.97 8.24 10.32
CA VAL A 127 -5.72 9.32 11.28
C VAL A 127 -6.62 10.49 10.93
N LYS A 128 -7.35 10.98 11.94
CA LYS A 128 -8.25 12.13 11.84
C LYS A 128 -7.76 13.26 12.73
N ASP A 129 -7.83 14.49 12.24
CA ASP A 129 -7.55 15.67 13.04
C ASP A 129 -8.64 15.94 14.10
N GLU A 130 -8.47 16.97 14.90
CA GLU A 130 -9.42 17.37 15.96
C GLU A 130 -10.83 17.67 15.43
N ALA A 131 -10.94 18.16 14.19
CA ALA A 131 -12.21 18.41 13.50
C ALA A 131 -12.85 17.16 12.91
N GLY A 132 -12.16 16.00 12.97
CA GLY A 132 -12.60 14.74 12.39
C GLY A 132 -12.31 14.60 10.90
N LYS A 133 -11.52 15.51 10.31
CA LYS A 133 -11.05 15.40 8.92
C LYS A 133 -10.01 14.29 8.83
N VAL A 134 -10.15 13.40 7.85
CA VAL A 134 -9.15 12.36 7.58
C VAL A 134 -7.89 13.02 7.01
N MET A 135 -6.76 12.81 7.70
CA MET A 135 -5.46 13.35 7.32
C MET A 135 -4.48 12.27 6.86
N LEU A 136 -4.71 11.00 7.23
CA LEU A 136 -3.95 9.86 6.74
C LEU A 136 -4.87 8.66 6.53
N VAL A 137 -4.67 7.96 5.42
CA VAL A 137 -5.05 6.55 5.27
C VAL A 137 -3.79 5.77 4.93
N TRP A 138 -3.34 4.94 5.85
CA TRP A 138 -2.21 4.04 5.65
C TRP A 138 -2.69 2.61 5.48
N SER A 139 -2.05 1.88 4.58
CA SER A 139 -2.25 0.43 4.46
C SER A 139 -0.96 -0.24 4.00
N SER A 140 -0.69 -1.43 4.55
CA SER A 140 0.39 -2.29 4.05
C SER A 140 0.13 -2.81 2.63
N ASN A 141 -1.13 -2.75 2.16
CA ASN A 141 -1.52 -3.19 0.84
C ASN A 141 -2.81 -2.51 0.37
N PHE A 142 -2.74 -1.75 -0.71
CA PHE A 142 -3.90 -1.08 -1.31
C PHE A 142 -4.63 -1.92 -2.38
N SER A 143 -4.14 -3.10 -2.75
CA SER A 143 -4.84 -3.94 -3.73
C SER A 143 -6.25 -4.29 -3.25
N VAL A 144 -7.26 -3.93 -4.03
CA VAL A 144 -8.67 -4.28 -3.74
C VAL A 144 -8.82 -5.79 -3.59
N GLY A 145 -8.20 -6.57 -4.49
CA GLY A 145 -8.25 -8.04 -4.43
C GLY A 145 -7.63 -8.60 -3.16
N VAL A 146 -6.48 -8.03 -2.70
CA VAL A 146 -5.84 -8.46 -1.45
C VAL A 146 -6.69 -8.10 -0.23
N ASN A 147 -7.34 -6.93 -0.21
CA ASN A 147 -8.20 -6.55 0.90
C ASN A 147 -9.42 -7.48 0.99
N ILE A 148 -10.08 -7.78 -0.15
CA ILE A 148 -11.15 -8.77 -0.19
C ILE A 148 -10.63 -10.15 0.27
N PHE A 149 -9.43 -10.53 -0.12
CA PHE A 149 -8.81 -11.78 0.29
C PHE A 149 -8.57 -11.84 1.81
N PHE A 150 -8.17 -10.73 2.45
CA PHE A 150 -8.09 -10.64 3.91
C PHE A 150 -9.44 -10.85 4.58
N ASP A 151 -10.52 -10.24 4.05
CA ASP A 151 -11.87 -10.38 4.59
C ASP A 151 -12.37 -11.83 4.45
N VAL A 152 -12.17 -12.45 3.28
CA VAL A 152 -12.51 -13.87 3.04
C VAL A 152 -11.71 -14.79 3.97
N ASN A 153 -10.42 -14.51 4.19
CA ASN A 153 -9.57 -15.27 5.11
C ASN A 153 -10.10 -15.21 6.56
N LYS A 154 -10.45 -14.00 7.04
CA LYS A 154 -11.04 -13.84 8.39
C LYS A 154 -12.38 -14.55 8.50
N PHE A 155 -13.25 -14.42 7.49
CA PHE A 155 -14.53 -15.10 7.46
C PHE A 155 -14.36 -16.63 7.50
N LEU A 156 -13.44 -17.18 6.70
CA LEU A 156 -13.16 -18.60 6.69
C LEU A 156 -12.60 -19.06 8.06
N ALA A 157 -11.65 -18.32 8.62
CA ALA A 157 -11.09 -18.62 9.95
C ALA A 157 -12.18 -18.68 11.02
N GLU A 158 -13.16 -17.76 11.02
CA GLU A 158 -14.31 -17.81 11.93
C GLU A 158 -15.17 -19.06 11.74
N LYS A 159 -15.38 -19.53 10.51
CA LYS A 159 -16.10 -20.79 10.24
C LYS A 159 -15.32 -22.00 10.75
N MET A 160 -13.99 -21.94 10.69
CA MET A 160 -13.09 -23.00 11.17
C MET A 160 -12.91 -23.02 12.71
N ARG A 161 -13.42 -22.02 13.43
CA ARG A 161 -13.30 -21.91 14.91
C ARG A 161 -13.63 -23.22 15.63
N ASN A 162 -14.72 -23.88 15.25
CA ASN A 162 -15.21 -25.09 15.92
C ASN A 162 -14.91 -26.37 15.11
N GLN A 163 -13.92 -26.33 14.21
CA GLN A 163 -13.52 -27.46 13.36
C GLN A 163 -12.08 -27.88 13.70
N PRO A 164 -11.85 -28.65 14.80
CA PRO A 164 -10.51 -28.96 15.28
C PRO A 164 -9.70 -29.87 14.35
N GLN A 165 -10.35 -30.57 13.44
CA GLN A 165 -9.73 -31.45 12.47
C GLN A 165 -8.97 -30.68 11.36
N TYR A 166 -9.26 -29.40 11.14
CA TYR A 166 -8.55 -28.60 10.15
C TYR A 166 -7.35 -27.87 10.73
N THR A 167 -6.26 -27.87 9.99
CA THR A 167 -5.02 -27.16 10.30
C THR A 167 -4.74 -26.12 9.23
N PRO A 168 -4.57 -24.82 9.56
CA PRO A 168 -4.24 -23.80 8.60
C PRO A 168 -2.74 -23.76 8.28
N SER A 169 -2.41 -23.50 7.03
CA SER A 169 -1.07 -23.13 6.57
C SER A 169 -1.15 -22.03 5.50
N ILE A 170 -0.05 -21.32 5.31
CA ILE A 170 0.04 -20.22 4.34
C ILE A 170 1.26 -20.46 3.46
N THR A 171 1.10 -20.33 2.14
CA THR A 171 2.22 -20.28 1.19
C THR A 171 2.21 -18.95 0.46
N GLU A 172 3.38 -18.32 0.36
CA GLU A 172 3.53 -17.10 -0.43
C GLU A 172 4.70 -17.22 -1.42
N THR A 173 4.46 -16.78 -2.67
CA THR A 173 5.48 -16.77 -3.72
C THR A 173 5.68 -15.36 -4.24
N HIS A 174 6.93 -14.88 -4.28
CA HIS A 174 7.32 -13.59 -4.83
C HIS A 174 8.61 -13.71 -5.65
N HIS A 175 8.90 -12.64 -6.40
CA HIS A 175 10.14 -12.52 -7.17
C HIS A 175 11.39 -12.64 -6.30
N ILE A 176 12.52 -13.04 -6.92
CA ILE A 176 13.80 -13.30 -6.25
C ILE A 176 14.40 -12.08 -5.54
N HIS A 177 13.99 -10.85 -5.93
CA HIS A 177 14.48 -9.58 -5.35
C HIS A 177 13.73 -9.15 -4.09
N LYS A 178 12.68 -9.90 -3.65
CA LYS A 178 11.94 -9.58 -2.43
C LYS A 178 12.70 -10.04 -1.19
N LEU A 179 13.13 -9.09 -0.36
CA LEU A 179 14.01 -9.35 0.78
C LEU A 179 13.27 -9.87 2.01
N ASP A 180 12.08 -9.33 2.28
CA ASP A 180 11.29 -9.70 3.47
C ASP A 180 10.70 -11.11 3.31
N LYS A 181 10.89 -11.95 4.33
CA LYS A 181 10.32 -13.31 4.49
C LYS A 181 9.84 -13.48 5.94
N PRO A 182 8.56 -13.82 6.18
CA PRO A 182 7.45 -13.78 5.25
C PRO A 182 7.10 -12.36 4.79
N SER A 183 6.35 -12.24 3.67
CA SER A 183 5.83 -10.96 3.18
C SER A 183 4.86 -10.32 4.16
N GLY A 184 4.68 -8.97 4.08
CA GLY A 184 3.69 -8.27 4.89
C GLY A 184 2.27 -8.83 4.72
N THR A 185 1.88 -9.16 3.49
CA THR A 185 0.58 -9.78 3.19
C THR A 185 0.41 -11.13 3.87
N ALA A 186 1.43 -12.00 3.85
CA ALA A 186 1.36 -13.29 4.52
C ALA A 186 1.27 -13.15 6.06
N LYS A 187 1.96 -12.17 6.63
CA LYS A 187 1.84 -11.84 8.07
C LYS A 187 0.43 -11.38 8.43
N THR A 188 -0.18 -10.50 7.64
CA THR A 188 -1.56 -10.02 7.85
C THR A 188 -2.58 -11.16 7.72
N LEU A 189 -2.38 -12.10 6.78
CA LEU A 189 -3.22 -13.30 6.68
C LEU A 189 -3.12 -14.16 7.93
N ALA A 190 -1.91 -14.41 8.44
CA ALA A 190 -1.71 -15.18 9.67
C ALA A 190 -2.30 -14.46 10.90
N GLU A 191 -2.13 -13.15 11.00
CA GLU A 191 -2.75 -12.32 12.04
C GLU A 191 -4.28 -12.47 12.01
N GLY A 192 -4.91 -12.37 10.83
CA GLY A 192 -6.36 -12.54 10.69
C GLY A 192 -6.89 -13.92 11.11
N ILE A 193 -6.07 -14.97 11.02
CA ILE A 193 -6.42 -16.29 11.57
C ILE A 193 -6.21 -16.33 13.10
N ARG A 194 -5.13 -15.73 13.60
CA ARG A 194 -4.84 -15.68 15.06
C ARG A 194 -5.87 -14.87 15.84
N ASP A 195 -6.41 -13.81 15.24
CA ASP A 195 -7.38 -12.89 15.84
C ASP A 195 -8.68 -13.59 16.28
N ILE A 196 -9.00 -14.76 15.73
CA ILE A 196 -10.13 -15.57 16.21
C ILE A 196 -9.89 -16.16 17.62
N GLY A 197 -8.67 -16.02 18.18
CA GLY A 197 -8.36 -16.34 19.57
C GLY A 197 -8.25 -17.83 19.90
N ILE A 198 -8.04 -18.70 18.90
CA ILE A 198 -7.88 -20.15 19.10
C ILE A 198 -6.41 -20.48 19.39
N PRO A 199 -6.06 -21.05 20.56
CA PRO A 199 -4.68 -21.30 20.94
C PRO A 199 -3.87 -22.16 19.95
N ARG A 200 -4.49 -23.15 19.30
CA ARG A 200 -3.84 -24.01 18.30
C ARG A 200 -3.43 -23.28 17.02
N TYR A 201 -3.95 -22.08 16.76
CA TYR A 201 -3.63 -21.28 15.57
C TYR A 201 -2.59 -20.16 15.86
N ARG A 202 -1.90 -20.21 17.00
CA ARG A 202 -0.83 -19.25 17.32
C ARG A 202 0.37 -19.40 16.40
N ASP A 203 0.75 -20.64 16.10
CA ASP A 203 1.93 -21.00 15.31
C ASP A 203 1.51 -21.52 13.94
N ILE A 204 1.07 -20.61 13.07
CA ILE A 204 0.69 -20.95 11.68
C ILE A 204 1.96 -21.06 10.86
N GLU A 205 2.13 -22.16 10.15
CA GLU A 205 3.21 -22.36 9.19
C GLU A 205 3.06 -21.39 8.01
N ILE A 206 4.14 -20.66 7.69
CA ILE A 206 4.20 -19.78 6.53
C ILE A 206 5.40 -20.17 5.67
N GLU A 207 5.14 -20.79 4.55
CA GLU A 207 6.14 -21.06 3.54
C GLU A 207 6.35 -19.85 2.64
N SER A 208 7.62 -19.42 2.47
CA SER A 208 7.97 -18.28 1.62
C SER A 208 8.84 -18.71 0.46
N ILE A 209 8.30 -18.70 -0.75
CA ILE A 209 8.97 -19.07 -2.00
C ILE A 209 9.45 -17.80 -2.71
N ARG A 210 10.64 -17.84 -3.30
CA ARG A 210 11.21 -16.79 -4.14
C ARG A 210 11.53 -17.37 -5.49
N GLU A 211 10.79 -16.92 -6.53
CA GLU A 211 10.84 -17.51 -7.85
C GLU A 211 10.65 -16.44 -8.95
N GLY A 212 11.59 -16.40 -9.88
CA GLY A 212 11.54 -15.55 -11.08
C GLY A 212 11.13 -14.11 -10.79
N GLU A 213 10.16 -13.62 -11.54
CA GLU A 213 9.59 -12.27 -11.42
C GLU A 213 8.12 -12.30 -10.93
N VAL A 214 7.73 -13.31 -10.16
CA VAL A 214 6.35 -13.46 -9.64
C VAL A 214 5.97 -12.22 -8.83
N PRO A 215 4.88 -11.50 -9.21
CA PRO A 215 4.49 -10.25 -8.54
C PRO A 215 4.00 -10.46 -7.11
N GLY A 216 3.44 -11.63 -6.84
CA GLY A 216 2.94 -12.07 -5.54
C GLY A 216 1.76 -13.02 -5.68
N THR A 217 1.91 -14.22 -5.15
CA THR A 217 0.84 -15.21 -4.97
C THR A 217 0.75 -15.54 -3.49
N HIS A 218 -0.46 -15.58 -2.94
CA HIS A 218 -0.71 -15.95 -1.56
C HIS A 218 -1.82 -16.98 -1.52
N GLU A 219 -1.57 -18.06 -0.82
CA GLU A 219 -2.49 -19.16 -0.62
C GLU A 219 -2.69 -19.39 0.88
N VAL A 220 -3.93 -19.56 1.30
CA VAL A 220 -4.29 -20.04 2.63
C VAL A 220 -4.97 -21.37 2.46
N LYS A 221 -4.40 -22.41 3.07
CA LYS A 221 -4.90 -23.78 3.03
C LYS A 221 -5.40 -24.17 4.42
N TRP A 222 -6.57 -24.79 4.48
CA TRP A 222 -7.12 -25.48 5.63
C TRP A 222 -7.25 -26.96 5.30
N ASP A 223 -6.47 -27.78 5.96
CA ASP A 223 -6.29 -29.21 5.64
C ASP A 223 -6.82 -30.12 6.73
N SER A 224 -7.50 -31.18 6.37
CA SER A 224 -7.96 -32.26 7.24
C SER A 224 -7.66 -33.61 6.60
N GLU A 225 -7.99 -34.73 7.29
CA GLU A 225 -7.88 -36.07 6.71
C GLU A 225 -8.94 -36.30 5.62
N GLU A 226 -10.08 -35.61 5.66
CA GLU A 226 -11.22 -35.82 4.80
C GLU A 226 -11.17 -34.97 3.53
N ASP A 227 -10.76 -33.70 3.68
CA ASP A 227 -10.71 -32.73 2.57
C ASP A 227 -9.81 -31.54 2.86
N THR A 228 -9.63 -30.70 1.85
CA THR A 228 -8.83 -29.50 1.91
C THR A 228 -9.60 -28.31 1.34
N ILE A 229 -9.61 -27.18 2.04
CA ILE A 229 -10.12 -25.90 1.53
C ILE A 229 -8.94 -24.98 1.23
N ILE A 230 -8.89 -24.44 0.02
CA ILE A 230 -7.84 -23.51 -0.41
C ILE A 230 -8.48 -22.22 -0.91
N ILE A 231 -7.98 -21.08 -0.43
CA ILE A 231 -8.25 -19.77 -1.01
C ILE A 231 -6.94 -19.17 -1.52
N THR A 232 -6.94 -18.61 -2.72
CA THR A 232 -5.72 -18.11 -3.36
C THR A 232 -5.93 -16.74 -3.99
N HIS A 233 -4.97 -15.83 -3.78
CA HIS A 233 -4.87 -14.56 -4.49
C HIS A 233 -3.60 -14.54 -5.33
N ILE A 234 -3.73 -14.20 -6.62
CA ILE A 234 -2.63 -14.10 -7.58
C ILE A 234 -2.58 -12.66 -8.11
N ALA A 235 -1.53 -11.92 -7.76
CA ALA A 235 -1.28 -10.60 -8.34
C ALA A 235 -0.76 -10.75 -9.79
N LYS A 236 -1.33 -9.97 -10.71
CA LYS A 236 -0.87 -9.94 -12.12
C LYS A 236 0.17 -8.83 -12.38
N GLY A 237 0.41 -7.98 -11.41
CA GLY A 237 1.33 -6.85 -11.50
C GLY A 237 1.04 -5.79 -10.43
N ARG A 238 1.72 -4.63 -10.55
CA ARG A 238 1.60 -3.55 -9.56
C ARG A 238 0.38 -2.63 -9.76
N ARG A 239 -0.28 -2.71 -10.92
CA ARG A 239 -1.43 -1.85 -11.25
C ARG A 239 -2.58 -1.96 -10.24
N GLY A 240 -2.79 -3.15 -9.65
CA GLY A 240 -3.80 -3.35 -8.60
C GLY A 240 -3.55 -2.51 -7.34
N PHE A 241 -2.28 -2.33 -6.96
CA PHE A 241 -1.90 -1.48 -5.82
C PHE A 241 -2.11 0.00 -6.14
N ALA A 242 -1.71 0.43 -7.34
CA ALA A 242 -1.91 1.80 -7.82
C ALA A 242 -3.39 2.16 -7.89
N LEU A 243 -4.22 1.29 -8.47
CA LEU A 243 -5.67 1.47 -8.52
C LEU A 243 -6.26 1.61 -7.12
N GLY A 244 -5.90 0.73 -6.20
CA GLY A 244 -6.41 0.78 -4.83
C GLY A 244 -6.01 2.06 -4.09
N ALA A 245 -4.80 2.58 -4.29
CA ALA A 245 -4.37 3.85 -3.72
C ALA A 245 -5.17 5.04 -4.28
N VAL A 246 -5.44 5.07 -5.59
CA VAL A 246 -6.28 6.09 -6.23
C VAL A 246 -7.72 6.00 -5.74
N LEU A 247 -8.29 4.78 -5.63
CA LEU A 247 -9.63 4.58 -5.07
C LEU A 247 -9.73 5.04 -3.61
N ALA A 248 -8.69 4.81 -2.79
CA ALA A 248 -8.64 5.32 -1.43
C ALA A 248 -8.62 6.85 -1.39
N ALA A 249 -7.88 7.49 -2.31
CA ALA A 249 -7.87 8.94 -2.44
C ALA A 249 -9.25 9.49 -2.86
N GLU A 250 -9.96 8.82 -3.77
CA GLU A 250 -11.32 9.18 -4.16
C GLU A 250 -12.29 9.14 -2.97
N GLN A 251 -12.17 8.13 -2.10
CA GLN A 251 -13.01 7.98 -0.91
C GLN A 251 -12.84 9.12 0.12
N LEU A 252 -11.67 9.77 0.17
CA LEU A 252 -11.47 10.94 1.03
C LEU A 252 -12.26 12.17 0.58
N ASN A 253 -12.51 12.30 -0.71
CA ASN A 253 -13.17 13.48 -1.32
C ASN A 253 -14.68 13.31 -1.53
N VAL A 254 -15.27 12.18 -1.13
CA VAL A 254 -16.72 11.97 -1.16
C VAL A 254 -17.32 12.53 0.14
N LYS A 255 -17.32 13.87 0.27
CA LYS A 255 -18.09 14.60 1.27
C LYS A 255 -18.73 15.83 0.65
#